data_5465624fe062098639d3f08c8b74155f
#
_entry.id   5465624fe062098639d3f08c8b74155f
#
_cell.length_a   1.000
_cell.length_b   1.000
_cell.length_c   1.000
_cell.angle_alpha   90.00
_cell.angle_beta   90.00
_cell.angle_gamma   90.00
#
_symmetry.space_group_name_H-M   'P 1'
#
loop_
_entity.id
_entity.type
_entity.pdbx_description
1 polymer ?
#
loop_
_entity_poly.entity_id
_entity_poly.type
_entity_poly.pdbx_seq_one_letter_code
_entity_poly.pdbx_strand_id
1 'polypeptide(L)'
;MWVTHLAIPNPGDGDRIPAGSRSPADGGSHCREAPTHGFLRGLECPEGWDARRMGVPGFLLGLLREAPNRRRLIRSLALGHRSGDRRVTSADGTSLSVRTSGSGTPLVLVHGILDGIGAFSLIELELAEQYAVWVYDRRGRGGSGDAQDYAFEREVDDLRAVIAETGSTPHVLGHSFGGVVALQAALSGVEMRSLILYEPPLNGKAVTRDHVASIHRAIAEHRLDDAITTVTREFAGVSDDELHVAMQVPPVREHLREGVRTVPRELEAIRACDWGNLPLTDVPVLTIRGARTGSSIYPTNEQAAALAIDTEIEVLPDQDHLAHTFAPSVFAEVVLDYLDRRSRRAA
;
A
#
# COMPACT_ATOMS: atom_id res chain seq x y z
N MET A 1 20.62 10.34 -14.62
CA MET A 1 22.01 9.93 -14.90
C MET A 1 22.81 9.97 -13.61
N TRP A 2 22.42 9.17 -12.61
CA TRP A 2 23.19 8.89 -11.37
C TRP A 2 22.64 7.58 -10.75
N VAL A 3 22.90 6.46 -11.39
CA VAL A 3 22.93 5.13 -10.77
C VAL A 3 24.00 4.36 -11.53
N THR A 4 25.22 4.46 -11.05
CA THR A 4 26.29 3.55 -11.45
C THR A 4 27.15 3.25 -10.23
N HIS A 5 27.23 1.95 -9.92
CA HIS A 5 28.24 1.28 -9.12
C HIS A 5 28.12 1.37 -7.59
N LEU A 6 27.31 0.46 -7.05
CA LEU A 6 27.61 -0.12 -5.74
C LEU A 6 28.18 -1.53 -5.98
N ALA A 7 29.50 -1.61 -5.88
CA ALA A 7 30.24 -2.87 -5.88
C ALA A 7 29.98 -3.60 -4.56
N ILE A 8 29.57 -4.87 -4.65
CA ILE A 8 29.41 -5.78 -3.54
C ILE A 8 30.80 -6.25 -3.09
N PRO A 9 31.21 -6.09 -1.81
CA PRO A 9 32.44 -6.70 -1.32
C PRO A 9 32.25 -8.20 -1.07
N ASN A 10 33.21 -8.98 -1.48
CA ASN A 10 33.30 -10.43 -1.33
C ASN A 10 33.49 -10.81 0.16
N PRO A 11 32.87 -11.85 0.70
CA PRO A 11 33.04 -12.28 2.08
C PRO A 11 34.23 -13.24 2.22
N GLY A 12 35.32 -12.71 2.74
CA GLY A 12 36.47 -13.53 3.10
C GLY A 12 37.60 -12.69 3.65
N ASP A 13 37.57 -12.43 4.94
CA ASP A 13 38.75 -12.43 5.79
C ASP A 13 38.33 -12.27 7.26
N GLY A 14 38.71 -13.25 8.06
CA GLY A 14 38.44 -13.25 9.49
C GLY A 14 39.52 -12.55 10.28
N ASP A 15 39.14 -11.85 11.33
CA ASP A 15 40.02 -11.57 12.43
C ASP A 15 39.35 -11.64 13.80
N ARG A 16 40.06 -12.20 14.76
CA ARG A 16 39.67 -12.62 16.10
C ARG A 16 39.63 -11.42 17.05
N ILE A 17 38.63 -11.38 17.93
CA ILE A 17 38.56 -10.42 19.05
C ILE A 17 38.65 -11.16 20.39
N PRO A 18 39.47 -10.68 21.38
CA PRO A 18 39.55 -11.26 22.71
C PRO A 18 38.45 -10.78 23.67
N ALA A 19 38.14 -11.63 24.65
CA ALA A 19 37.14 -11.44 25.69
C ALA A 19 37.62 -10.49 26.81
N GLY A 20 36.69 -9.66 27.35
CA GLY A 20 36.96 -8.79 28.51
C GLY A 20 35.72 -8.21 29.19
N SER A 21 35.42 -8.76 30.37
CA SER A 21 34.81 -8.25 31.62
C SER A 21 33.45 -7.54 31.67
N ARG A 22 32.59 -8.09 32.54
CA ARG A 22 31.31 -7.60 33.04
C ARG A 22 31.42 -6.57 34.15
N SER A 23 30.47 -5.63 34.25
CA SER A 23 29.92 -5.11 35.53
C SER A 23 28.56 -4.41 35.33
N PRO A 24 27.73 -4.20 36.39
CA PRO A 24 26.27 -4.33 36.28
C PRO A 24 25.45 -3.03 36.47
N ALA A 25 24.20 -3.14 36.13
CA ALA A 25 22.98 -2.44 36.58
C ALA A 25 22.86 -0.90 36.42
N ASP A 26 21.91 -0.50 35.58
CA ASP A 26 20.96 0.55 35.95
C ASP A 26 19.69 0.38 35.10
N GLY A 27 18.52 0.45 35.79
CA GLY A 27 17.21 0.19 35.20
C GLY A 27 16.65 1.45 34.51
N GLY A 28 16.62 1.40 33.22
CA GLY A 28 15.85 2.30 32.35
C GLY A 28 15.38 1.48 31.16
N SER A 29 14.13 1.66 30.75
CA SER A 29 13.53 1.00 29.60
C SER A 29 14.24 1.40 28.30
N HIS A 30 15.42 0.84 28.07
CA HIS A 30 16.19 1.03 26.85
C HIS A 30 15.93 -0.12 25.90
N CYS A 31 15.76 0.20 24.60
CA CYS A 31 15.76 -0.79 23.53
C CYS A 31 16.90 -1.80 23.77
N ARG A 32 16.56 -3.08 24.00
CA ARG A 32 17.57 -4.12 24.29
C ARG A 32 18.54 -4.24 23.12
N GLU A 33 19.81 -3.93 23.37
CA GLU A 33 20.90 -3.94 22.40
C GLU A 33 21.36 -5.35 22.06
N ALA A 34 21.65 -5.60 20.77
CA ALA A 34 22.61 -6.60 20.33
C ALA A 34 23.97 -5.93 20.11
N PRO A 35 25.09 -6.71 20.20
CA PRO A 35 26.46 -6.18 20.35
C PRO A 35 27.02 -5.34 19.18
N THR A 36 26.27 -5.05 18.14
CA THR A 36 26.76 -4.36 16.95
C THR A 36 26.18 -2.96 16.73
N HIS A 37 25.33 -2.43 17.63
CA HIS A 37 24.60 -1.21 17.29
C HIS A 37 24.46 -0.21 18.45
N GLY A 38 25.52 0.59 18.68
CA GLY A 38 25.37 1.89 19.35
C GLY A 38 24.47 2.90 18.62
N PHE A 39 23.72 2.44 17.63
CA PHE A 39 22.93 3.20 16.68
C PHE A 39 21.56 3.67 17.20
N LEU A 40 20.94 2.90 18.12
CA LEU A 40 19.59 3.22 18.64
C LEU A 40 19.64 4.03 19.95
N ARG A 41 20.82 4.41 20.45
CA ARG A 41 20.92 5.29 21.60
C ARG A 41 20.39 6.69 21.27
N GLY A 42 19.39 7.14 22.00
CA GLY A 42 18.77 8.45 21.84
C GLY A 42 17.58 8.51 20.90
N LEU A 43 17.04 7.35 20.45
CA LEU A 43 15.76 7.29 19.78
C LEU A 43 14.66 7.01 20.80
N GLU A 44 13.68 7.89 20.90
CA GLU A 44 12.39 7.58 21.50
C GLU A 44 11.62 6.68 20.51
N CYS A 45 11.75 5.37 20.67
CA CYS A 45 10.94 4.41 19.93
C CYS A 45 9.54 4.37 20.53
N PRO A 46 8.47 4.23 19.70
CA PRO A 46 7.13 3.94 20.22
C PRO A 46 7.15 2.70 21.12
N GLU A 47 6.32 2.68 22.19
CA GLU A 47 6.22 1.53 23.08
C GLU A 47 5.94 0.24 22.28
N GLY A 48 6.75 -0.80 22.54
CA GLY A 48 6.65 -2.10 21.87
C GLY A 48 7.39 -2.22 20.54
N TRP A 49 8.09 -1.18 20.09
CA TRP A 49 8.84 -1.21 18.83
C TRP A 49 10.18 -1.96 19.00
N ASP A 50 10.32 -3.07 18.29
CA ASP A 50 11.55 -3.87 18.19
C ASP A 50 11.84 -4.16 16.71
N ALA A 51 12.83 -3.47 16.16
CA ALA A 51 13.24 -3.59 14.76
C ALA A 51 13.59 -5.03 14.34
N ARG A 52 13.99 -5.90 15.29
CA ARG A 52 14.28 -7.31 15.02
C ARG A 52 13.03 -8.15 14.90
N ARG A 53 12.04 -7.90 15.76
CA ARG A 53 10.73 -8.56 15.68
C ARG A 53 9.98 -8.19 14.42
N MET A 54 10.25 -6.98 13.89
CA MET A 54 9.63 -6.44 12.68
C MET A 54 10.43 -6.83 11.42
N GLY A 55 11.53 -7.56 11.54
CA GLY A 55 12.30 -8.04 10.40
C GLY A 55 12.90 -6.93 9.52
N VAL A 56 13.11 -5.71 10.06
CA VAL A 56 13.69 -4.58 9.31
C VAL A 56 15.12 -4.94 8.91
N PRO A 57 15.43 -5.06 7.61
CA PRO A 57 16.76 -5.40 7.13
C PRO A 57 17.81 -4.38 7.57
N GLY A 58 19.04 -4.84 7.81
CA GLY A 58 20.13 -3.98 8.24
C GLY A 58 20.44 -2.82 7.28
N PHE A 59 20.21 -3.01 5.97
CA PHE A 59 20.37 -1.96 4.96
C PHE A 59 19.30 -0.86 5.07
N LEU A 60 18.04 -1.20 5.38
CA LEU A 60 16.97 -0.24 5.67
C LEU A 60 17.30 0.58 6.93
N LEU A 61 17.90 -0.05 7.95
CA LEU A 61 18.42 0.67 9.12
C LEU A 61 19.56 1.63 8.74
N GLY A 62 20.37 1.28 7.73
CA GLY A 62 21.38 2.17 7.14
C GLY A 62 20.77 3.39 6.44
N LEU A 63 19.75 3.18 5.58
CA LEU A 63 19.00 4.27 4.92
C LEU A 63 18.31 5.18 5.94
N LEU A 64 17.73 4.61 7.00
CA LEU A 64 17.14 5.36 8.11
C LEU A 64 18.15 6.26 8.84
N ARG A 65 19.44 5.92 8.80
CA ARG A 65 20.50 6.69 9.50
C ARG A 65 20.74 8.06 8.88
N GLU A 66 20.55 8.17 7.58
CA GLU A 66 20.86 9.38 6.78
C GLU A 66 19.60 10.14 6.36
N ALA A 67 18.40 9.61 6.61
CA ALA A 67 17.15 10.23 6.21
C ALA A 67 16.88 11.53 7.01
N PRO A 68 16.58 12.65 6.34
CA PRO A 68 16.30 13.93 6.99
C PRO A 68 15.08 13.87 7.92
N ASN A 69 14.13 12.97 7.69
CA ASN A 69 12.90 12.77 8.48
C ASN A 69 12.86 11.41 9.20
N ARG A 70 13.99 10.96 9.73
CA ARG A 70 14.18 9.64 10.34
C ARG A 70 13.12 9.26 11.38
N ARG A 71 12.73 10.17 12.28
CA ARG A 71 11.70 9.89 13.31
C ARG A 71 10.34 9.59 12.67
N ARG A 72 9.99 10.31 11.62
CA ARG A 72 8.75 10.11 10.86
C ARG A 72 8.76 8.75 10.18
N LEU A 73 9.84 8.39 9.50
CA LEU A 73 9.97 7.10 8.82
C LEU A 73 9.87 5.91 9.79
N ILE A 74 10.51 5.99 10.98
CA ILE A 74 10.37 4.97 12.02
C ILE A 74 8.92 4.86 12.51
N ARG A 75 8.22 5.98 12.73
CA ARG A 75 6.80 5.97 13.13
C ARG A 75 5.92 5.38 12.03
N SER A 76 6.19 5.72 10.76
CA SER A 76 5.47 5.16 9.61
C SER A 76 5.65 3.65 9.48
N LEU A 77 6.87 3.14 9.64
CA LEU A 77 7.14 1.70 9.64
C LEU A 77 6.44 1.00 10.81
N ALA A 78 6.46 1.59 12.01
CA ALA A 78 5.75 1.07 13.17
C ALA A 78 4.23 1.07 12.94
N LEU A 79 3.69 2.09 12.27
CA LEU A 79 2.28 2.17 11.91
C LEU A 79 1.89 1.06 10.92
N GLY A 80 2.74 0.74 9.95
CA GLY A 80 2.49 -0.32 8.98
C GLY A 80 2.24 -1.70 9.60
N HIS A 81 2.76 -1.94 10.81
CA HIS A 81 2.52 -3.17 11.57
C HIS A 81 1.35 -3.11 12.57
N ARG A 82 0.67 -1.98 12.69
CA ARG A 82 -0.50 -1.88 13.56
C ARG A 82 -1.73 -2.45 12.85
N SER A 83 -2.41 -3.36 13.52
CA SER A 83 -3.76 -3.80 13.13
C SER A 83 -4.76 -2.65 13.19
N GLY A 84 -5.91 -2.82 12.56
CA GLY A 84 -7.02 -1.89 12.72
C GLY A 84 -7.49 -1.79 14.18
N ASP A 85 -7.85 -0.60 14.58
CA ASP A 85 -8.36 -0.27 15.92
C ASP A 85 -9.89 -0.22 15.99
N ARG A 86 -10.55 -0.34 14.82
CA ARG A 86 -12.01 -0.37 14.67
C ARG A 86 -12.48 -1.58 13.88
N ARG A 87 -13.76 -1.89 14.03
CA ARG A 87 -14.48 -2.88 13.22
C ARG A 87 -15.65 -2.21 12.54
N VAL A 88 -15.75 -2.41 11.23
CA VAL A 88 -16.90 -1.99 10.41
C VAL A 88 -17.54 -3.24 9.84
N THR A 89 -18.86 -3.32 9.90
CA THR A 89 -19.62 -4.46 9.37
C THR A 89 -20.14 -4.12 7.99
N SER A 90 -19.75 -4.91 6.99
CA SER A 90 -20.26 -4.81 5.61
C SER A 90 -21.70 -5.31 5.50
N ALA A 91 -22.34 -5.03 4.38
CA ALA A 91 -23.73 -5.38 4.12
C ALA A 91 -24.03 -6.90 4.22
N ASP A 92 -23.04 -7.75 3.94
CA ASP A 92 -23.15 -9.21 4.04
C ASP A 92 -22.74 -9.76 5.43
N GLY A 93 -22.45 -8.87 6.39
CA GLY A 93 -22.01 -9.24 7.73
C GLY A 93 -20.48 -9.43 7.86
N THR A 94 -19.71 -9.29 6.77
CA THR A 94 -18.25 -9.36 6.84
C THR A 94 -17.70 -8.25 7.74
N SER A 95 -16.86 -8.62 8.73
CA SER A 95 -16.21 -7.68 9.64
C SER A 95 -14.91 -7.15 9.04
N LEU A 96 -14.83 -5.85 8.82
CA LEU A 96 -13.66 -5.18 8.26
C LEU A 96 -12.81 -4.57 9.37
N SER A 97 -11.50 -4.76 9.29
CA SER A 97 -10.51 -4.15 10.17
C SER A 97 -10.14 -2.78 9.62
N VAL A 98 -10.36 -1.73 10.40
CA VAL A 98 -10.15 -0.33 10.01
C VAL A 98 -9.19 0.33 10.98
N ARG A 99 -8.25 1.11 10.48
CA ARG A 99 -7.36 1.98 11.27
C ARG A 99 -7.64 3.42 10.95
N THR A 100 -7.65 4.26 11.99
CA THR A 100 -7.87 5.69 11.84
C THR A 100 -6.70 6.48 12.40
N SER A 101 -6.38 7.62 11.76
CA SER A 101 -5.34 8.54 12.21
C SER A 101 -5.68 9.97 11.80
N GLY A 102 -5.20 10.96 12.57
CA GLY A 102 -5.49 12.37 12.30
C GLY A 102 -6.91 12.80 12.68
N SER A 103 -7.34 13.93 12.14
CA SER A 103 -8.66 14.53 12.37
C SER A 103 -9.04 15.47 11.22
N GLY A 104 -10.30 15.90 11.15
CA GLY A 104 -10.79 16.80 10.09
C GLY A 104 -11.62 16.06 9.04
N THR A 105 -11.57 16.53 7.77
CA THR A 105 -12.30 15.90 6.66
C THR A 105 -11.81 14.47 6.45
N PRO A 106 -12.70 13.47 6.34
CA PRO A 106 -12.28 12.09 6.12
C PRO A 106 -11.61 11.89 4.77
N LEU A 107 -10.54 11.06 4.77
CA LEU A 107 -9.84 10.56 3.60
C LEU A 107 -9.74 9.05 3.73
N VAL A 108 -10.47 8.31 2.91
CA VAL A 108 -10.47 6.84 2.90
C VAL A 108 -9.43 6.33 1.91
N LEU A 109 -8.53 5.45 2.34
CA LEU A 109 -7.48 4.84 1.52
C LEU A 109 -7.82 3.37 1.25
N VAL A 110 -7.82 2.97 -0.04
CA VAL A 110 -8.14 1.62 -0.51
C VAL A 110 -6.95 1.00 -1.19
N HIS A 111 -6.38 -0.04 -0.58
CA HIS A 111 -5.15 -0.67 -1.04
C HIS A 111 -5.33 -1.63 -2.23
N GLY A 112 -4.21 -1.95 -2.92
CA GLY A 112 -4.16 -2.82 -4.07
C GLY A 112 -4.19 -4.33 -3.79
N ILE A 113 -3.86 -5.13 -4.81
CA ILE A 113 -3.59 -6.57 -4.64
C ILE A 113 -2.33 -6.76 -3.80
N LEU A 114 -2.17 -7.93 -3.16
CA LEU A 114 -1.05 -8.30 -2.29
C LEU A 114 -0.86 -7.42 -1.04
N ASP A 115 -1.59 -6.31 -0.92
CA ASP A 115 -1.47 -5.33 0.15
C ASP A 115 -2.48 -5.55 1.29
N GLY A 116 -2.41 -4.68 2.29
CA GLY A 116 -3.31 -4.59 3.44
C GLY A 116 -3.27 -3.19 4.06
N ILE A 117 -3.74 -3.07 5.28
CA ILE A 117 -3.82 -1.81 6.04
C ILE A 117 -2.47 -1.06 6.16
N GLY A 118 -1.35 -1.76 5.98
CA GLY A 118 0.00 -1.20 6.02
C GLY A 118 0.46 -0.51 4.74
N ALA A 119 -0.24 -0.68 3.61
CA ALA A 119 0.17 -0.20 2.29
C ALA A 119 0.57 1.28 2.25
N PHE A 120 -0.20 2.10 2.95
CA PHE A 120 -0.02 3.57 2.95
C PHE A 120 0.76 4.10 4.17
N SER A 121 1.35 3.24 4.99
CA SER A 121 1.98 3.65 6.25
C SER A 121 3.05 4.75 6.10
N LEU A 122 3.73 4.81 4.97
CA LEU A 122 4.78 5.81 4.71
C LEU A 122 4.22 7.21 4.41
N ILE A 123 2.98 7.31 3.93
CA ILE A 123 2.30 8.58 3.63
C ILE A 123 1.19 8.91 4.64
N GLU A 124 0.66 7.92 5.35
CA GLU A 124 -0.51 8.06 6.24
C GLU A 124 -0.32 9.15 7.30
N LEU A 125 0.85 9.21 7.95
CA LEU A 125 1.12 10.23 8.98
C LEU A 125 1.19 11.65 8.41
N GLU A 126 1.57 11.80 7.14
CA GLU A 126 1.61 13.07 6.44
C GLU A 126 0.21 13.56 6.09
N LEU A 127 -0.58 12.67 5.55
CA LEU A 127 -1.98 12.94 5.26
C LEU A 127 -2.78 13.22 6.53
N ALA A 128 -2.45 12.52 7.62
CA ALA A 128 -3.11 12.66 8.92
C ALA A 128 -2.83 13.99 9.64
N GLU A 129 -1.87 14.81 9.16
CA GLU A 129 -1.67 16.16 9.67
C GLU A 129 -2.84 17.09 9.32
N GLN A 130 -3.60 16.79 8.25
CA GLN A 130 -4.66 17.65 7.73
C GLN A 130 -6.01 16.94 7.59
N TYR A 131 -6.02 15.59 7.54
CA TYR A 131 -7.21 14.79 7.27
C TYR A 131 -7.44 13.73 8.35
N ALA A 132 -8.70 13.33 8.54
CA ALA A 132 -9.03 12.11 9.28
C ALA A 132 -8.83 10.93 8.30
N VAL A 133 -7.65 10.30 8.34
CA VAL A 133 -7.30 9.19 7.45
C VAL A 133 -7.90 7.88 7.94
N TRP A 134 -8.59 7.17 7.06
CA TRP A 134 -9.22 5.88 7.27
C TRP A 134 -8.59 4.86 6.33
N VAL A 135 -7.90 3.86 6.85
CA VAL A 135 -7.33 2.75 6.07
C VAL A 135 -7.97 1.46 6.55
N TYR A 136 -8.36 0.57 5.64
CA TYR A 136 -8.93 -0.71 6.04
C TYR A 136 -8.28 -1.87 5.30
N ASP A 137 -8.24 -3.03 5.95
CA ASP A 137 -7.96 -4.28 5.26
C ASP A 137 -9.18 -4.66 4.42
N ARG A 138 -9.03 -4.80 3.11
CA ARG A 138 -10.09 -5.30 2.24
C ARG A 138 -10.43 -6.74 2.65
N ARG A 139 -11.64 -7.24 2.27
CA ARG A 139 -12.06 -8.61 2.59
C ARG A 139 -11.02 -9.65 2.18
N GLY A 140 -10.80 -10.65 3.05
CA GLY A 140 -9.78 -11.68 2.86
C GLY A 140 -8.35 -11.22 3.11
N ARG A 141 -8.14 -10.03 3.70
CA ARG A 141 -6.83 -9.45 4.02
C ARG A 141 -6.69 -9.16 5.50
N GLY A 142 -5.48 -9.33 5.99
CA GLY A 142 -5.06 -8.89 7.32
C GLY A 142 -6.05 -9.26 8.44
N GLY A 143 -6.57 -8.24 9.11
CA GLY A 143 -7.54 -8.40 10.18
C GLY A 143 -9.01 -8.50 9.73
N SER A 144 -9.32 -8.31 8.44
CA SER A 144 -10.70 -8.40 7.92
C SER A 144 -11.13 -9.84 7.72
N GLY A 145 -12.45 -10.06 7.86
CA GLY A 145 -13.10 -11.30 7.46
C GLY A 145 -13.16 -11.48 5.95
N ASP A 146 -13.70 -12.62 5.54
CA ASP A 146 -13.96 -12.95 4.14
C ASP A 146 -15.30 -13.67 4.01
N ALA A 147 -15.85 -13.74 2.79
CA ALA A 147 -17.04 -14.53 2.49
C ALA A 147 -16.70 -15.61 1.47
N GLN A 148 -17.32 -16.80 1.61
CA GLN A 148 -17.11 -17.92 0.66
C GLN A 148 -17.57 -17.53 -0.75
N ASP A 149 -18.67 -16.79 -0.85
CA ASP A 149 -19.24 -16.33 -2.12
C ASP A 149 -18.69 -14.93 -2.43
N TYR A 150 -17.48 -14.87 -2.97
CA TYR A 150 -16.91 -13.61 -3.43
C TYR A 150 -17.62 -13.10 -4.68
N ALA A 151 -18.00 -11.82 -4.63
CA ALA A 151 -18.41 -11.03 -5.78
C ALA A 151 -17.74 -9.66 -5.70
N PHE A 152 -17.41 -9.06 -6.84
CA PHE A 152 -16.73 -7.77 -6.88
C PHE A 152 -17.57 -6.66 -6.22
N GLU A 153 -18.89 -6.72 -6.36
CA GLU A 153 -19.85 -5.80 -5.77
C GLU A 153 -19.75 -5.75 -4.23
N ARG A 154 -19.30 -6.83 -3.60
CA ARG A 154 -19.07 -6.87 -2.14
C ARG A 154 -17.89 -6.00 -1.70
N GLU A 155 -16.87 -5.83 -2.53
CA GLU A 155 -15.78 -4.87 -2.29
C GLU A 155 -16.31 -3.42 -2.31
N VAL A 156 -17.26 -3.14 -3.20
CA VAL A 156 -17.95 -1.83 -3.25
C VAL A 156 -18.83 -1.62 -2.00
N ASP A 157 -19.53 -2.65 -1.56
CA ASP A 157 -20.33 -2.61 -0.32
C ASP A 157 -19.46 -2.42 0.92
N ASP A 158 -18.27 -3.02 0.97
CA ASP A 158 -17.28 -2.81 2.01
C ASP A 158 -16.85 -1.35 2.08
N LEU A 159 -16.46 -0.77 0.94
CA LEU A 159 -16.08 0.63 0.87
C LEU A 159 -17.24 1.55 1.27
N ARG A 160 -18.47 1.25 0.84
CA ARG A 160 -19.67 1.98 1.24
C ARG A 160 -19.87 1.93 2.76
N ALA A 161 -19.68 0.78 3.39
CA ALA A 161 -19.79 0.62 4.84
C ALA A 161 -18.71 1.44 5.58
N VAL A 162 -17.46 1.41 5.11
CA VAL A 162 -16.37 2.22 5.67
C VAL A 162 -16.66 3.72 5.52
N ILE A 163 -17.13 4.17 4.35
CA ILE A 163 -17.52 5.57 4.11
C ILE A 163 -18.65 5.99 5.06
N ALA A 164 -19.67 5.17 5.24
CA ALA A 164 -20.77 5.48 6.16
C ALA A 164 -20.29 5.67 7.61
N GLU A 165 -19.31 4.87 8.05
CA GLU A 165 -18.74 4.96 9.41
C GLU A 165 -17.92 6.25 9.62
N THR A 166 -17.46 6.92 8.57
CA THR A 166 -16.75 8.21 8.69
C THR A 166 -17.66 9.35 9.20
N GLY A 167 -18.97 9.21 9.07
CA GLY A 167 -19.97 10.17 9.51
C GLY A 167 -20.09 11.43 8.65
N SER A 168 -19.33 11.55 7.56
CA SER A 168 -19.43 12.65 6.59
C SER A 168 -18.87 12.23 5.23
N THR A 169 -19.21 12.96 4.17
CA THR A 169 -18.74 12.67 2.81
C THR A 169 -17.21 12.79 2.73
N PRO A 170 -16.46 11.69 2.44
CA PRO A 170 -15.01 11.68 2.43
C PRO A 170 -14.43 12.05 1.06
N HIS A 171 -13.12 12.29 1.04
CA HIS A 171 -12.30 12.01 -0.14
C HIS A 171 -11.92 10.52 -0.15
N VAL A 172 -11.71 9.94 -1.32
CA VAL A 172 -11.30 8.53 -1.45
C VAL A 172 -10.04 8.46 -2.32
N LEU A 173 -9.01 7.73 -1.86
CA LEU A 173 -7.83 7.39 -2.64
C LEU A 173 -7.78 5.87 -2.82
N GLY A 174 -7.77 5.42 -4.05
CA GLY A 174 -7.61 4.01 -4.40
C GLY A 174 -6.34 3.75 -5.19
N HIS A 175 -5.52 2.80 -4.72
CA HIS A 175 -4.33 2.34 -5.41
C HIS A 175 -4.59 1.02 -6.12
N SER A 176 -4.17 0.92 -7.38
CA SER A 176 -4.25 -0.33 -8.14
C SER A 176 -5.67 -0.92 -8.11
N PHE A 177 -5.86 -2.17 -7.70
CA PHE A 177 -7.19 -2.78 -7.56
C PHE A 177 -8.12 -2.00 -6.61
N GLY A 178 -7.56 -1.38 -5.55
CA GLY A 178 -8.33 -0.46 -4.70
C GLY A 178 -8.88 0.74 -5.46
N GLY A 179 -8.17 1.19 -6.50
CA GLY A 179 -8.66 2.21 -7.43
C GLY A 179 -9.83 1.72 -8.28
N VAL A 180 -9.83 0.44 -8.68
CA VAL A 180 -10.96 -0.19 -9.39
C VAL A 180 -12.20 -0.23 -8.49
N VAL A 181 -12.03 -0.64 -7.23
CA VAL A 181 -13.12 -0.66 -6.22
C VAL A 181 -13.68 0.75 -6.00
N ALA A 182 -12.80 1.74 -5.81
CA ALA A 182 -13.20 3.12 -5.54
C ALA A 182 -13.91 3.77 -6.75
N LEU A 183 -13.43 3.51 -7.97
CA LEU A 183 -14.09 3.97 -9.20
C LEU A 183 -15.47 3.35 -9.35
N GLN A 184 -15.59 2.03 -9.16
CA GLN A 184 -16.89 1.36 -9.25
C GLN A 184 -17.87 1.83 -8.16
N ALA A 185 -17.37 2.16 -6.97
CA ALA A 185 -18.19 2.76 -5.91
C ALA A 185 -18.73 4.13 -6.35
N ALA A 186 -17.90 5.01 -6.94
CA ALA A 186 -18.33 6.29 -7.48
C ALA A 186 -19.39 6.12 -8.58
N LEU A 187 -19.16 5.21 -9.53
CA LEU A 187 -20.09 4.89 -10.62
C LEU A 187 -21.42 4.29 -10.12
N SER A 188 -21.41 3.65 -8.96
CA SER A 188 -22.58 3.09 -8.27
C SER A 188 -23.28 4.09 -7.34
N GLY A 189 -22.93 5.39 -7.44
CA GLY A 189 -23.57 6.47 -6.68
C GLY A 189 -23.16 6.55 -5.20
N VAL A 190 -22.02 5.98 -4.81
CA VAL A 190 -21.46 6.22 -3.47
C VAL A 190 -20.94 7.65 -3.40
N GLU A 191 -21.50 8.43 -2.47
CA GLU A 191 -21.15 9.84 -2.33
C GLU A 191 -19.71 10.00 -1.80
N MET A 192 -18.92 10.81 -2.52
CA MET A 192 -17.57 11.21 -2.13
C MET A 192 -17.26 12.62 -2.66
N ARG A 193 -16.43 13.38 -1.92
CA ARG A 193 -16.03 14.75 -2.29
C ARG A 193 -15.14 14.77 -3.53
N SER A 194 -14.24 13.83 -3.62
CA SER A 194 -13.39 13.58 -4.78
C SER A 194 -12.79 12.18 -4.71
N LEU A 195 -12.33 11.71 -5.85
CA LEU A 195 -11.72 10.40 -6.04
C LEU A 195 -10.29 10.58 -6.56
N ILE A 196 -9.33 9.95 -5.91
CA ILE A 196 -7.94 9.90 -6.34
C ILE A 196 -7.64 8.46 -6.76
N LEU A 197 -7.25 8.28 -8.01
CA LEU A 197 -6.97 6.99 -8.61
C LEU A 197 -5.47 6.87 -8.93
N TYR A 198 -4.77 6.05 -8.20
CA TYR A 198 -3.38 5.76 -8.50
C TYR A 198 -3.27 4.44 -9.26
N GLU A 199 -3.04 4.56 -10.56
CA GLU A 199 -2.86 3.44 -11.50
C GLU A 199 -3.88 2.31 -11.35
N PRO A 200 -5.18 2.57 -11.48
CA PRO A 200 -6.16 1.49 -11.49
C PRO A 200 -6.00 0.63 -12.75
N PRO A 201 -6.02 -0.71 -12.65
CA PRO A 201 -5.91 -1.61 -13.80
C PRO A 201 -7.24 -1.65 -14.58
N LEU A 202 -7.44 -0.72 -15.51
CA LEU A 202 -8.68 -0.57 -16.27
C LEU A 202 -8.68 -1.27 -17.64
N ASN A 203 -7.65 -2.03 -17.98
CA ASN A 203 -7.63 -2.85 -19.19
C ASN A 203 -7.75 -4.34 -18.85
N GLY A 204 -8.97 -4.80 -18.61
CA GLY A 204 -9.25 -6.20 -18.30
C GLY A 204 -8.78 -7.19 -19.38
N LYS A 205 -8.63 -6.74 -20.65
CA LYS A 205 -8.11 -7.59 -21.74
C LYS A 205 -6.64 -7.94 -21.56
N ALA A 206 -5.88 -7.17 -20.80
CA ALA A 206 -4.50 -7.47 -20.46
C ALA A 206 -4.39 -8.65 -19.46
N VAL A 207 -5.46 -8.94 -18.71
CA VAL A 207 -5.55 -10.08 -17.80
C VAL A 207 -6.08 -11.30 -18.56
N THR A 208 -5.22 -12.23 -18.93
CA THR A 208 -5.64 -13.45 -19.66
C THR A 208 -6.16 -14.52 -18.70
N ARG A 209 -6.95 -15.46 -19.24
CA ARG A 209 -7.38 -16.66 -18.47
C ARG A 209 -6.20 -17.50 -18.02
N ASP A 210 -5.13 -17.55 -18.86
CA ASP A 210 -3.94 -18.35 -18.55
C ASP A 210 -3.16 -17.72 -17.37
N HIS A 211 -3.11 -16.40 -17.25
CA HIS A 211 -2.56 -15.71 -16.07
C HIS A 211 -3.28 -16.15 -14.79
N VAL A 212 -4.61 -16.04 -14.76
CA VAL A 212 -5.42 -16.43 -13.60
C VAL A 212 -5.28 -17.91 -13.28
N ALA A 213 -5.35 -18.78 -14.31
CA ALA A 213 -5.23 -20.22 -14.14
C ALA A 213 -3.85 -20.64 -13.62
N SER A 214 -2.77 -19.99 -14.08
CA SER A 214 -1.41 -20.29 -13.62
C SER A 214 -1.19 -19.90 -12.15
N ILE A 215 -1.68 -18.73 -11.74
CA ILE A 215 -1.61 -18.26 -10.36
C ILE A 215 -2.45 -19.18 -9.46
N HIS A 216 -3.69 -19.49 -9.87
CA HIS A 216 -4.57 -20.38 -9.12
C HIS A 216 -3.94 -21.76 -8.92
N ARG A 217 -3.33 -22.33 -9.96
CA ARG A 217 -2.63 -23.62 -9.88
C ARG A 217 -1.45 -23.56 -8.92
N ALA A 218 -0.61 -22.52 -8.99
CA ALA A 218 0.52 -22.35 -8.08
C ALA A 218 0.06 -22.28 -6.62
N ILE A 219 -1.05 -21.57 -6.34
CA ILE A 219 -1.66 -21.52 -5.01
C ILE A 219 -2.15 -22.90 -4.56
N ALA A 220 -2.87 -23.63 -5.41
CA ALA A 220 -3.39 -24.96 -5.11
C ALA A 220 -2.29 -25.99 -4.85
N GLU A 221 -1.14 -25.83 -5.50
CA GLU A 221 0.05 -26.66 -5.32
C GLU A 221 0.98 -26.16 -4.19
N HIS A 222 0.52 -25.19 -3.37
CA HIS A 222 1.29 -24.56 -2.28
C HIS A 222 2.59 -23.84 -2.72
N ARG A 223 2.72 -23.52 -3.99
CA ARG A 223 3.85 -22.76 -4.57
C ARG A 223 3.55 -21.26 -4.53
N LEU A 224 3.36 -20.74 -3.31
CA LEU A 224 2.93 -19.34 -3.11
C LEU A 224 3.96 -18.34 -3.62
N ASP A 225 5.25 -18.62 -3.49
CA ASP A 225 6.32 -17.73 -3.96
C ASP A 225 6.34 -17.62 -5.50
N ASP A 226 6.01 -18.70 -6.21
CA ASP A 226 5.85 -18.68 -7.68
C ASP A 226 4.63 -17.83 -8.08
N ALA A 227 3.52 -17.97 -7.35
CA ALA A 227 2.33 -17.17 -7.57
C ALA A 227 2.62 -15.67 -7.33
N ILE A 228 3.32 -15.32 -6.25
CA ILE A 228 3.74 -13.94 -5.94
C ILE A 228 4.61 -13.40 -7.07
N THR A 229 5.63 -14.17 -7.52
CA THR A 229 6.52 -13.77 -8.60
C THR A 229 5.74 -13.48 -9.90
N THR A 230 4.78 -14.33 -10.23
CA THR A 230 3.93 -14.11 -11.41
C THR A 230 3.13 -12.81 -11.28
N VAL A 231 2.47 -12.61 -10.13
CA VAL A 231 1.63 -11.43 -9.90
C VAL A 231 2.45 -10.14 -9.95
N THR A 232 3.58 -10.10 -9.27
CA THR A 232 4.42 -8.88 -9.17
C THR A 232 5.05 -8.52 -10.50
N ARG A 233 5.51 -9.50 -11.27
CA ARG A 233 6.11 -9.29 -12.59
C ARG A 233 5.09 -8.83 -13.63
N GLU A 234 3.95 -9.52 -13.72
CA GLU A 234 2.98 -9.29 -14.79
C GLU A 234 2.07 -8.08 -14.52
N PHE A 235 1.78 -7.77 -13.25
CA PHE A 235 0.74 -6.81 -12.90
C PHE A 235 1.20 -5.64 -12.03
N ALA A 236 2.25 -5.78 -11.23
CA ALA A 236 2.72 -4.71 -10.36
C ALA A 236 3.99 -4.01 -10.87
N GLY A 237 4.62 -4.52 -11.93
CA GLY A 237 5.84 -3.93 -12.50
C GLY A 237 7.04 -3.94 -11.55
N VAL A 238 7.03 -4.82 -10.54
CA VAL A 238 8.14 -5.01 -9.59
C VAL A 238 9.21 -5.86 -10.25
N SER A 239 10.45 -5.40 -10.22
CA SER A 239 11.58 -6.15 -10.76
C SER A 239 11.90 -7.40 -9.92
N ASP A 240 12.55 -8.37 -10.55
CA ASP A 240 12.97 -9.60 -9.86
C ASP A 240 13.92 -9.32 -8.69
N ASP A 241 14.79 -8.32 -8.81
CA ASP A 241 15.71 -7.91 -7.75
C ASP A 241 14.98 -7.27 -6.57
N GLU A 242 14.03 -6.38 -6.82
CA GLU A 242 13.18 -5.77 -5.77
C GLU A 242 12.36 -6.82 -5.04
N LEU A 243 11.73 -7.73 -5.79
CA LEU A 243 10.99 -8.84 -5.22
C LEU A 243 11.90 -9.76 -4.40
N HIS A 244 13.08 -10.10 -4.93
CA HIS A 244 14.05 -10.92 -4.21
C HIS A 244 14.40 -10.31 -2.85
N VAL A 245 14.69 -9.01 -2.81
CA VAL A 245 14.99 -8.29 -1.56
C VAL A 245 13.78 -8.30 -0.61
N ALA A 246 12.59 -8.04 -1.10
CA ALA A 246 11.36 -8.06 -0.30
C ALA A 246 11.11 -9.45 0.33
N MET A 247 11.32 -10.51 -0.44
CA MET A 247 11.12 -11.90 0.01
C MET A 247 12.16 -12.38 1.04
N GLN A 248 13.29 -11.69 1.20
CA GLN A 248 14.24 -11.95 2.28
C GLN A 248 13.76 -11.43 3.65
N VAL A 249 12.72 -10.61 3.69
CA VAL A 249 12.15 -10.02 4.91
C VAL A 249 10.97 -10.89 5.38
N PRO A 250 11.10 -11.70 6.45
CA PRO A 250 10.08 -12.69 6.80
C PRO A 250 8.66 -12.10 6.97
N PRO A 251 8.43 -10.96 7.66
CA PRO A 251 7.09 -10.37 7.74
C PRO A 251 6.51 -9.96 6.38
N VAL A 252 7.35 -9.40 5.48
CA VAL A 252 6.92 -9.01 4.13
C VAL A 252 6.55 -10.25 3.32
N ARG A 253 7.39 -11.26 3.33
CA ARG A 253 7.13 -12.53 2.64
C ARG A 253 5.83 -13.19 3.10
N GLU A 254 5.59 -13.23 4.42
CA GLU A 254 4.36 -13.81 4.95
C GLU A 254 3.13 -13.01 4.54
N HIS A 255 3.20 -11.68 4.62
CA HIS A 255 2.15 -10.78 4.15
C HIS A 255 1.81 -11.02 2.66
N LEU A 256 2.83 -11.13 1.79
CA LEU A 256 2.64 -11.43 0.37
C LEU A 256 2.03 -12.83 0.15
N ARG A 257 2.45 -13.84 0.94
CA ARG A 257 1.89 -15.19 0.89
C ARG A 257 0.43 -15.27 1.34
N GLU A 258 0.04 -14.48 2.31
CA GLU A 258 -1.37 -14.35 2.69
C GLU A 258 -2.14 -13.63 1.58
N GLY A 259 -1.62 -12.50 1.11
CA GLY A 259 -2.24 -11.65 0.10
C GLY A 259 -2.48 -12.35 -1.24
N VAL A 260 -1.56 -13.19 -1.71
CA VAL A 260 -1.65 -13.82 -3.03
C VAL A 260 -2.84 -14.78 -3.17
N ARG A 261 -3.35 -15.30 -2.05
CA ARG A 261 -4.46 -16.27 -2.03
C ARG A 261 -5.75 -15.75 -2.63
N THR A 262 -6.00 -14.44 -2.53
CA THR A 262 -7.22 -13.80 -3.05
C THR A 262 -7.03 -13.21 -4.44
N VAL A 263 -5.79 -13.09 -4.93
CA VAL A 263 -5.47 -12.46 -6.22
C VAL A 263 -6.22 -13.07 -7.41
N PRO A 264 -6.40 -14.39 -7.54
CA PRO A 264 -7.12 -14.93 -8.70
C PRO A 264 -8.53 -14.36 -8.88
N ARG A 265 -9.29 -14.22 -7.79
CA ARG A 265 -10.66 -13.67 -7.85
C ARG A 265 -10.67 -12.16 -8.17
N GLU A 266 -9.65 -11.44 -7.71
CA GLU A 266 -9.47 -10.00 -7.99
C GLU A 266 -9.10 -9.78 -9.47
N LEU A 267 -8.22 -10.61 -10.03
CA LEU A 267 -7.88 -10.58 -11.45
C LEU A 267 -9.08 -10.96 -12.34
N GLU A 268 -9.91 -11.93 -11.92
CA GLU A 268 -11.17 -12.23 -12.62
C GLU A 268 -12.14 -11.05 -12.60
N ALA A 269 -12.23 -10.31 -11.49
CA ALA A 269 -13.03 -9.09 -11.41
C ALA A 269 -12.53 -8.03 -12.40
N ILE A 270 -11.21 -7.79 -12.48
CA ILE A 270 -10.61 -6.87 -13.45
C ILE A 270 -10.95 -7.32 -14.88
N ARG A 271 -10.80 -8.61 -15.17
CA ARG A 271 -11.03 -9.19 -16.50
C ARG A 271 -12.49 -9.11 -16.94
N ALA A 272 -13.43 -9.22 -15.98
CA ALA A 272 -14.87 -9.21 -16.28
C ALA A 272 -15.43 -7.82 -16.60
N CYS A 273 -14.74 -6.76 -16.21
CA CYS A 273 -15.20 -5.40 -16.40
C CYS A 273 -14.90 -4.87 -17.82
N ASP A 274 -15.90 -4.25 -18.45
CA ASP A 274 -15.74 -3.52 -19.72
C ASP A 274 -15.42 -2.05 -19.44
N TRP A 275 -14.16 -1.79 -19.14
CA TRP A 275 -13.67 -0.46 -18.80
C TRP A 275 -13.70 0.54 -19.99
N GLY A 276 -13.93 0.05 -21.21
CA GLY A 276 -14.02 0.90 -22.41
C GLY A 276 -15.38 1.60 -22.57
N ASN A 277 -16.42 1.17 -21.83
CA ASN A 277 -17.77 1.67 -21.91
C ASN A 277 -18.32 2.14 -20.55
N LEU A 278 -17.45 2.58 -19.65
CA LEU A 278 -17.89 3.11 -18.37
C LEU A 278 -18.66 4.41 -18.53
N PRO A 279 -19.74 4.63 -17.77
CA PRO A 279 -20.35 5.94 -17.65
C PRO A 279 -19.37 6.91 -16.99
N LEU A 280 -19.51 8.21 -17.28
CA LEU A 280 -18.77 9.24 -16.56
C LEU A 280 -19.32 9.35 -15.14
N THR A 281 -18.42 9.56 -14.16
CA THR A 281 -18.85 9.97 -12.83
C THR A 281 -18.90 11.49 -12.70
N ASP A 282 -19.82 11.99 -11.89
CA ASP A 282 -19.89 13.41 -11.51
C ASP A 282 -18.89 13.74 -10.38
N VAL A 283 -18.31 12.73 -9.75
CA VAL A 283 -17.28 12.91 -8.72
C VAL A 283 -16.01 13.43 -9.38
N PRO A 284 -15.43 14.54 -8.88
CA PRO A 284 -14.14 15.03 -9.38
C PRO A 284 -13.02 14.01 -9.20
N VAL A 285 -12.22 13.75 -10.23
CA VAL A 285 -11.19 12.71 -10.24
C VAL A 285 -9.79 13.31 -10.42
N LEU A 286 -8.84 12.89 -9.61
CA LEU A 286 -7.42 12.96 -9.90
C LEU A 286 -6.94 11.55 -10.30
N THR A 287 -6.31 11.43 -11.46
CA THR A 287 -5.56 10.22 -11.82
C THR A 287 -4.06 10.47 -11.65
N ILE A 288 -3.39 9.59 -10.92
CA ILE A 288 -1.94 9.62 -10.74
C ILE A 288 -1.34 8.41 -11.47
N ARG A 289 -0.24 8.62 -12.20
CA ARG A 289 0.55 7.53 -12.77
C ARG A 289 2.04 7.82 -12.67
N GLY A 290 2.85 6.76 -12.62
CA GLY A 290 4.29 6.85 -12.75
C GLY A 290 4.70 6.99 -14.22
N ALA A 291 5.69 7.85 -14.51
CA ALA A 291 6.23 8.03 -15.86
C ALA A 291 6.91 6.76 -16.40
N ARG A 292 7.40 5.90 -15.50
CA ARG A 292 8.09 4.63 -15.85
C ARG A 292 7.16 3.42 -15.91
N THR A 293 5.88 3.58 -15.54
CA THR A 293 4.91 2.48 -15.61
C THR A 293 4.65 2.09 -17.05
N GLY A 294 5.10 0.88 -17.42
CA GLY A 294 5.06 0.37 -18.80
C GLY A 294 3.98 -0.67 -19.08
N SER A 295 3.18 -1.08 -18.08
CA SER A 295 2.19 -2.13 -18.26
C SER A 295 0.95 -1.65 -18.98
N SER A 296 0.47 -2.44 -19.94
CA SER A 296 -0.75 -2.16 -20.72
C SER A 296 -2.06 -2.37 -19.92
N ILE A 297 -1.97 -2.85 -18.69
CA ILE A 297 -3.15 -3.04 -17.82
C ILE A 297 -3.67 -1.71 -17.28
N TYR A 298 -2.82 -0.68 -17.22
CA TYR A 298 -3.19 0.64 -16.71
C TYR A 298 -3.69 1.56 -17.84
N PRO A 299 -4.58 2.51 -17.53
CA PRO A 299 -5.12 3.42 -18.54
C PRO A 299 -4.04 4.36 -19.10
N THR A 300 -4.17 4.71 -20.37
CA THR A 300 -3.48 5.87 -20.94
C THR A 300 -4.04 7.17 -20.35
N ASN A 301 -3.33 8.29 -20.55
CA ASN A 301 -3.84 9.59 -20.10
C ASN A 301 -5.20 9.95 -20.74
N GLU A 302 -5.42 9.56 -22.01
CA GLU A 302 -6.69 9.77 -22.71
C GLU A 302 -7.82 8.96 -22.07
N GLN A 303 -7.56 7.69 -21.75
CA GLN A 303 -8.52 6.82 -21.05
C GLN A 303 -8.80 7.34 -19.63
N ALA A 304 -7.76 7.80 -18.94
CA ALA A 304 -7.90 8.40 -17.61
C ALA A 304 -8.72 9.69 -17.65
N ALA A 305 -8.51 10.56 -18.66
CA ALA A 305 -9.29 11.78 -18.85
C ALA A 305 -10.78 11.52 -19.10
N ALA A 306 -11.13 10.34 -19.61
CA ALA A 306 -12.50 9.95 -19.90
C ALA A 306 -13.25 9.33 -18.72
N LEU A 307 -12.71 9.35 -17.50
CA LEU A 307 -13.35 8.72 -16.32
C LEU A 307 -14.39 9.62 -15.64
N ALA A 308 -14.21 10.94 -15.70
CA ALA A 308 -15.10 11.91 -15.07
C ALA A 308 -15.22 13.19 -15.89
N ILE A 309 -16.27 13.98 -15.61
CA ILE A 309 -16.47 15.31 -16.21
C ILE A 309 -15.37 16.27 -15.76
N ASP A 310 -14.92 16.16 -14.51
CA ASP A 310 -13.84 16.97 -13.92
C ASP A 310 -12.67 16.03 -13.57
N THR A 311 -11.74 15.82 -14.51
CA THR A 311 -10.58 14.95 -14.34
C THR A 311 -9.28 15.76 -14.41
N GLU A 312 -8.46 15.65 -13.37
CA GLU A 312 -7.06 16.10 -13.36
C GLU A 312 -6.14 14.89 -13.55
N ILE A 313 -5.00 15.05 -14.23
CA ILE A 313 -4.03 13.99 -14.47
C ILE A 313 -2.67 14.45 -13.98
N GLU A 314 -2.04 13.65 -13.12
CA GLU A 314 -0.69 13.88 -12.63
C GLU A 314 0.21 12.71 -13.04
N VAL A 315 1.38 13.05 -13.60
CA VAL A 315 2.39 12.06 -14.00
C VAL A 315 3.64 12.27 -13.15
N LEU A 316 3.94 11.33 -12.27
CA LEU A 316 5.09 11.39 -11.38
C LEU A 316 6.38 11.07 -12.14
N PRO A 317 7.31 12.03 -12.30
CA PRO A 317 8.58 11.80 -12.96
C PRO A 317 9.39 10.70 -12.26
N ASP A 318 10.04 9.84 -13.03
CA ASP A 318 10.92 8.78 -12.52
C ASP A 318 10.28 7.79 -11.54
N GLN A 319 8.94 7.77 -11.43
CA GLN A 319 8.19 6.85 -10.58
C GLN A 319 7.47 5.79 -11.42
N ASP A 320 7.06 4.72 -10.73
CA ASP A 320 6.29 3.61 -11.24
C ASP A 320 5.08 3.31 -10.32
N HIS A 321 4.57 2.09 -10.34
CA HIS A 321 3.37 1.64 -9.61
C HIS A 321 3.43 1.76 -8.07
N LEU A 322 4.62 1.90 -7.49
CA LEU A 322 4.82 1.92 -6.05
C LEU A 322 5.38 3.25 -5.50
N ALA A 323 5.09 4.38 -6.16
CA ALA A 323 5.59 5.70 -5.73
C ALA A 323 5.21 6.05 -4.28
N HIS A 324 4.03 5.65 -3.79
CA HIS A 324 3.62 5.82 -2.39
C HIS A 324 4.56 5.12 -1.39
N THR A 325 5.35 4.14 -1.86
CA THR A 325 6.36 3.41 -1.08
C THR A 325 7.77 3.94 -1.31
N PHE A 326 8.15 4.17 -2.57
CA PHE A 326 9.54 4.52 -2.93
C PHE A 326 9.80 6.03 -3.01
N ALA A 327 8.76 6.84 -3.21
CA ALA A 327 8.83 8.31 -3.20
C ALA A 327 7.67 8.92 -2.36
N PRO A 328 7.50 8.50 -1.07
CA PRO A 328 6.31 8.80 -0.30
C PRO A 328 6.02 10.29 -0.15
N SER A 329 7.04 11.15 0.02
CA SER A 329 6.84 12.59 0.16
C SER A 329 6.35 13.23 -1.14
N VAL A 330 6.88 12.81 -2.30
CA VAL A 330 6.44 13.29 -3.61
C VAL A 330 4.99 12.89 -3.85
N PHE A 331 4.64 11.65 -3.53
CA PHE A 331 3.28 11.15 -3.68
C PHE A 331 2.29 11.88 -2.75
N ALA A 332 2.66 12.04 -1.47
CA ALA A 332 1.82 12.74 -0.49
C ALA A 332 1.60 14.22 -0.86
N GLU A 333 2.64 14.91 -1.36
CA GLU A 333 2.54 16.31 -1.82
C GLU A 333 1.50 16.44 -2.95
N VAL A 334 1.54 15.58 -3.95
CA VAL A 334 0.56 15.59 -5.05
C VAL A 334 -0.86 15.36 -4.54
N VAL A 335 -1.06 14.41 -3.63
CA VAL A 335 -2.36 14.15 -3.01
C VAL A 335 -2.86 15.36 -2.23
N LEU A 336 -2.03 15.93 -1.37
CA LEU A 336 -2.38 17.09 -0.53
C LEU A 336 -2.69 18.33 -1.37
N ASP A 337 -1.89 18.62 -2.38
CA ASP A 337 -2.11 19.75 -3.30
C ASP A 337 -3.46 19.63 -4.03
N TYR A 338 -3.83 18.44 -4.48
CA TYR A 338 -5.13 18.21 -5.09
C TYR A 338 -6.26 18.43 -4.10
N LEU A 339 -6.19 17.84 -2.92
CA LEU A 339 -7.21 17.95 -1.88
C LEU A 339 -7.41 19.41 -1.43
N ASP A 340 -6.33 20.17 -1.31
CA ASP A 340 -6.36 21.62 -0.99
C ASP A 340 -7.09 22.43 -2.08
N ARG A 341 -6.79 22.17 -3.35
CA ARG A 341 -7.49 22.82 -4.47
C ARG A 341 -8.99 22.52 -4.45
N ARG A 342 -9.37 21.27 -4.14
CA ARG A 342 -10.79 20.87 -4.06
C ARG A 342 -11.51 21.54 -2.88
N SER A 343 -10.86 21.64 -1.72
CA SER A 343 -11.42 22.29 -0.54
C SER A 343 -11.69 23.77 -0.79
N ARG A 344 -10.80 24.49 -1.49
CA ARG A 344 -10.97 25.90 -1.85
C ARG A 344 -12.08 26.15 -2.87
N ARG A 345 -12.36 25.19 -3.76
CA ARG A 345 -13.45 25.32 -4.75
C ARG A 345 -14.84 25.05 -4.15
N ALA A 346 -14.89 24.36 -2.99
CA ALA A 346 -16.14 24.04 -2.30
C ALA A 346 -16.55 25.06 -1.24
N ALA A 347 -15.64 25.98 -0.86
CA ALA A 347 -15.87 27.09 0.07
C ALA A 347 -16.34 28.37 -0.66
#